data_10c6cc734b4c613d15dbff08ebbaa15b
#
_entry.id   10c6cc734b4c613d15dbff08ebbaa15b
#
_cell.length_a   1.000
_cell.length_b   1.000
_cell.length_c   1.000
_cell.angle_alpha   90.00
_cell.angle_beta   90.00
_cell.angle_gamma   90.00
#
_symmetry.space_group_name_H-M   'P 1'
#
loop_
_entity.id
_entity.type
_entity.pdbx_description
1 polymer ?
#
loop_
_entity_poly.entity_id
_entity_poly.type
_entity_poly.pdbx_seq_one_letter_code
_entity_poly.pdbx_strand_id
1 'polypeptide(L)'
;MRVLGVIPARYASTRFPGKPLHLIAGRTLIQRVVERCRLASRLAEVIVATDDSRIADAVRPFVRVEMTRGDHPSGTDRIAEVAGRVDCDAVVNIQGDEPLMDPAVIDAVAALLEHSPMSTAATPIRTDAEWSSPNVVKVVRAQDG
;
A
#
# COMPACT_ATOMS: atom_id res chain seq x y z
N MET A 1 4.76 -16.31 -10.58
CA MET A 1 3.93 -15.09 -10.59
C MET A 1 4.78 -13.91 -10.12
N ARG A 2 4.85 -12.84 -10.90
CA ARG A 2 5.58 -11.60 -10.56
C ARG A 2 4.62 -10.65 -9.80
N VAL A 3 4.75 -10.57 -8.50
CA VAL A 3 3.92 -9.71 -7.64
C VAL A 3 4.69 -8.44 -7.28
N LEU A 4 4.08 -7.27 -7.47
CA LEU A 4 4.65 -5.99 -7.08
C LEU A 4 3.97 -5.46 -5.81
N GLY A 5 4.74 -4.91 -4.89
CA GLY A 5 4.23 -4.08 -3.81
C GLY A 5 4.15 -2.62 -4.28
N VAL A 6 2.97 -2.04 -4.33
CA VAL A 6 2.80 -0.64 -4.75
C VAL A 6 2.26 0.19 -3.60
N ILE A 7 2.99 1.26 -3.27
CA ILE A 7 2.67 2.18 -2.17
C ILE A 7 2.18 3.49 -2.79
N PRO A 8 0.86 3.78 -2.77
CA PRO A 8 0.34 5.05 -3.22
C PRO A 8 0.66 6.14 -2.20
N ALA A 9 1.20 7.27 -2.66
CA ALA A 9 1.56 8.38 -1.81
C ALA A 9 1.08 9.71 -2.40
N ARG A 10 0.37 10.51 -1.60
CA ARG A 10 -0.08 11.86 -1.94
C ARG A 10 0.53 12.87 -1.00
N TYR A 11 0.92 14.02 -1.53
CA TYR A 11 1.34 15.15 -0.68
C TYR A 11 0.12 15.89 -0.12
N ALA A 12 -0.88 16.12 -0.96
CA ALA A 12 -2.10 16.80 -0.58
C ALA A 12 -2.98 15.91 0.31
N SER A 13 -3.08 16.27 1.56
CA SER A 13 -4.00 15.70 2.54
C SER A 13 -4.61 16.84 3.34
N THR A 14 -5.92 16.86 3.48
CA THR A 14 -6.63 17.92 4.23
C THR A 14 -6.29 17.91 5.72
N ARG A 15 -6.05 16.72 6.29
CA ARG A 15 -5.74 16.56 7.72
C ARG A 15 -4.26 16.73 8.02
N PHE A 16 -3.37 16.28 7.15
CA PHE A 16 -1.92 16.36 7.37
C PHE A 16 -1.17 16.43 6.04
N PRO A 17 -1.01 17.64 5.45
CA PRO A 17 -0.22 17.83 4.22
C PRO A 17 1.21 17.34 4.39
N GLY A 18 1.76 16.67 3.37
CA GLY A 18 3.13 16.16 3.41
C GLY A 18 3.35 14.98 4.37
N LYS A 19 2.29 14.33 4.87
CA LYS A 19 2.37 13.17 5.77
C LYS A 19 3.43 12.13 5.36
N PRO A 20 3.57 11.74 4.09
CA PRO A 20 4.58 10.75 3.68
C PRO A 20 6.02 11.16 3.97
N LEU A 21 6.30 12.47 3.99
CA LEU A 21 7.63 13.02 4.23
C LEU A 21 7.89 13.39 5.70
N HIS A 22 6.90 13.21 6.58
CA HIS A 22 7.08 13.45 8.00
C HIS A 22 8.11 12.51 8.61
N LEU A 23 9.01 13.05 9.46
CA LEU A 23 10.09 12.28 10.05
C LEU A 23 9.61 11.48 11.27
N ILE A 24 9.94 10.19 11.28
CA ILE A 24 9.77 9.29 12.41
C ILE A 24 11.15 8.73 12.75
N ALA A 25 11.71 9.15 13.88
CA ALA A 25 13.04 8.75 14.31
C ALA A 25 14.09 8.91 13.19
N GLY A 26 14.16 10.09 12.57
CA GLY A 26 15.15 10.48 11.58
C GLY A 26 14.95 9.94 10.16
N ARG A 27 13.87 9.21 9.89
CA ARG A 27 13.51 8.73 8.54
C ARG A 27 12.07 9.14 8.20
N THR A 28 11.79 9.38 6.93
CA THR A 28 10.42 9.72 6.53
C THR A 28 9.46 8.55 6.76
N LEU A 29 8.19 8.86 6.99
CA LEU A 29 7.13 7.84 7.14
C LEU A 29 7.15 6.85 5.97
N ILE A 30 7.19 7.35 4.73
CA ILE A 30 7.20 6.50 3.54
C ILE A 30 8.47 5.64 3.44
N GLN A 31 9.63 6.15 3.90
CA GLN A 31 10.84 5.34 3.96
C GLN A 31 10.68 4.16 4.92
N ARG A 32 10.05 4.38 6.09
CA ARG A 32 9.75 3.30 7.04
C ARG A 32 8.84 2.23 6.43
N VAL A 33 7.81 2.65 5.69
CA VAL A 33 6.92 1.71 4.98
C VAL A 33 7.70 0.90 3.94
N VAL A 34 8.50 1.56 3.10
CA VAL A 34 9.32 0.88 2.08
C VAL A 34 10.27 -0.14 2.70
N GLU A 35 10.93 0.23 3.81
CA GLU A 35 11.84 -0.67 4.53
C GLU A 35 11.12 -1.93 5.04
N ARG A 36 9.89 -1.79 5.54
CA ARG A 36 9.07 -2.92 5.96
C ARG A 36 8.65 -3.80 4.79
N CYS A 37 8.16 -3.19 3.69
CA CYS A 37 7.76 -3.92 2.49
C CYS A 37 8.88 -4.76 1.88
N ARG A 38 10.11 -4.28 1.93
CA ARG A 38 11.29 -4.99 1.40
C ARG A 38 11.67 -6.24 2.19
N LEU A 39 11.16 -6.41 3.39
CA LEU A 39 11.34 -7.64 4.16
C LEU A 39 10.38 -8.75 3.73
N ALA A 40 9.35 -8.43 2.94
CA ALA A 40 8.45 -9.42 2.37
C ALA A 40 9.18 -10.21 1.28
N SER A 41 9.07 -11.52 1.33
CA SER A 41 9.80 -12.45 0.44
C SER A 41 9.09 -12.72 -0.89
N ARG A 42 7.79 -12.43 -0.96
CA ARG A 42 6.95 -12.71 -2.15
C ARG A 42 6.78 -11.53 -3.09
N LEU A 43 7.32 -10.35 -2.75
CA LEU A 43 7.33 -9.21 -3.64
C LEU A 43 8.56 -9.23 -4.54
N ALA A 44 8.35 -9.20 -5.86
CA ALA A 44 9.44 -9.07 -6.82
C ALA A 44 10.09 -7.69 -6.77
N GLU A 45 9.30 -6.65 -6.48
CA GLU A 45 9.76 -5.27 -6.40
C GLU A 45 8.78 -4.44 -5.56
N VAL A 46 9.27 -3.38 -4.92
CA VAL A 46 8.47 -2.36 -4.23
C VAL A 46 8.55 -1.06 -5.02
N ILE A 47 7.40 -0.44 -5.28
CA ILE A 47 7.27 0.80 -6.07
C ILE A 47 6.47 1.82 -5.27
N VAL A 48 6.92 3.07 -5.25
CA VAL A 48 6.13 4.21 -4.76
C VAL A 48 5.45 4.87 -5.95
N ALA A 49 4.11 4.99 -5.88
CA ALA A 49 3.29 5.66 -6.87
C ALA A 49 2.85 7.04 -6.36
N THR A 50 3.28 8.10 -7.02
CA THR A 50 2.98 9.48 -6.58
C THR A 50 2.80 10.44 -7.76
N ASP A 51 2.05 11.50 -7.55
CA ASP A 51 1.92 12.65 -8.44
C ASP A 51 2.77 13.85 -8.03
N ASP A 52 3.47 13.74 -6.88
CA ASP A 52 4.18 14.87 -6.29
C ASP A 52 5.70 14.69 -6.40
N SER A 53 6.37 15.66 -7.02
CA SER A 53 7.83 15.62 -7.22
C SER A 53 8.61 15.61 -5.90
N ARG A 54 8.11 16.27 -4.86
CA ARG A 54 8.77 16.31 -3.53
C ARG A 54 8.85 14.92 -2.91
N ILE A 55 7.77 14.13 -3.05
CA ILE A 55 7.75 12.73 -2.60
C ILE A 55 8.70 11.92 -3.49
N ALA A 56 8.57 12.05 -4.81
CA ALA A 56 9.40 11.33 -5.76
C ALA A 56 10.89 11.55 -5.50
N ASP A 57 11.32 12.80 -5.35
CA ASP A 57 12.72 13.15 -5.13
C ASP A 57 13.26 12.62 -3.78
N ALA A 58 12.41 12.64 -2.75
CA ALA A 58 12.78 12.12 -1.44
C ALA A 58 12.98 10.60 -1.42
N VAL A 59 12.27 9.83 -2.26
CA VAL A 59 12.29 8.37 -2.21
C VAL A 59 13.11 7.71 -3.34
N ARG A 60 13.37 8.39 -4.45
CA ARG A 60 14.19 7.87 -5.58
C ARG A 60 15.54 7.30 -5.18
N PRO A 61 16.26 7.83 -4.19
CA PRO A 61 17.55 7.27 -3.80
C PRO A 61 17.47 5.82 -3.28
N PHE A 62 16.29 5.37 -2.85
CA PHE A 62 16.17 4.06 -2.23
C PHE A 62 15.00 3.20 -2.72
N VAL A 63 14.13 3.69 -3.61
CA VAL A 63 13.02 2.89 -4.15
C VAL A 63 12.66 3.36 -5.55
N ARG A 64 12.17 2.45 -6.39
CA ARG A 64 11.59 2.82 -7.69
C ARG A 64 10.36 3.69 -7.50
N VAL A 65 10.25 4.73 -8.33
CA VAL A 65 9.13 5.66 -8.33
C VAL A 65 8.45 5.64 -9.68
N GLU A 66 7.13 5.50 -9.67
CA GLU A 66 6.28 5.71 -10.83
C GLU A 66 5.46 6.99 -10.63
N MET A 67 5.68 7.95 -11.53
CA MET A 67 4.88 9.18 -11.56
C MET A 67 3.51 8.88 -12.16
N THR A 68 2.47 9.33 -11.48
CA THR A 68 1.07 9.10 -11.86
C THR A 68 0.33 10.42 -12.01
N ARG A 69 -0.86 10.37 -12.60
CA ARG A 69 -1.72 11.55 -12.66
C ARG A 69 -2.16 11.99 -11.26
N GLY A 70 -2.43 13.29 -11.12
CA GLY A 70 -2.87 13.89 -9.84
C GLY A 70 -4.37 13.77 -9.57
N ASP A 71 -5.16 13.40 -10.57
CA ASP A 71 -6.63 13.41 -10.55
C ASP A 71 -7.28 12.09 -10.14
N HIS A 72 -6.48 11.11 -9.68
CA HIS A 72 -7.02 9.84 -9.22
C HIS A 72 -7.91 10.01 -7.98
N PRO A 73 -9.14 9.46 -8.00
CA PRO A 73 -10.06 9.57 -6.86
C PRO A 73 -9.59 8.75 -5.65
N SER A 74 -8.85 7.66 -5.88
CA SER A 74 -8.37 6.78 -4.81
C SER A 74 -6.91 6.34 -5.02
N GLY A 75 -6.32 5.75 -3.96
CA GLY A 75 -5.02 5.08 -4.04
C GLY A 75 -5.08 3.85 -4.95
N THR A 76 -6.19 3.15 -5.00
CA THR A 76 -6.39 1.98 -5.86
C THR A 76 -6.33 2.36 -7.35
N ASP A 77 -6.97 3.47 -7.75
CA ASP A 77 -6.90 3.96 -9.13
C ASP A 77 -5.48 4.34 -9.52
N ARG A 78 -4.73 4.94 -8.60
CA ARG A 78 -3.31 5.26 -8.81
C ARG A 78 -2.47 4.00 -9.01
N ILE A 79 -2.73 2.96 -8.25
CA ILE A 79 -2.04 1.67 -8.38
C ILE A 79 -2.39 1.00 -9.70
N ALA A 80 -3.66 1.07 -10.13
CA ALA A 80 -4.10 0.53 -11.42
C ALA A 80 -3.36 1.18 -12.60
N GLU A 81 -3.10 2.49 -12.54
CA GLU A 81 -2.28 3.17 -13.54
C GLU A 81 -0.86 2.60 -13.60
N VAL A 82 -0.23 2.35 -12.45
CA VAL A 82 1.11 1.75 -12.39
C VAL A 82 1.09 0.32 -12.93
N ALA A 83 0.12 -0.50 -12.51
CA ALA A 83 -0.02 -1.88 -12.97
C ALA A 83 -0.19 -1.99 -14.49
N GLY A 84 -0.85 -1.01 -15.12
CA GLY A 84 -0.98 -0.95 -16.59
C GLY A 84 0.30 -0.57 -17.35
N ARG A 85 1.34 -0.12 -16.66
CA ARG A 85 2.62 0.33 -17.27
C ARG A 85 3.80 -0.58 -16.95
N VAL A 86 3.72 -1.34 -15.87
CA VAL A 86 4.81 -2.16 -15.36
C VAL A 86 4.46 -3.62 -15.54
N ASP A 87 5.42 -4.40 -16.04
CA ASP A 87 5.23 -5.84 -16.20
C ASP A 87 5.05 -6.51 -14.84
N CYS A 88 3.86 -7.07 -14.62
CA CYS A 88 3.51 -7.81 -13.41
C CYS A 88 2.27 -8.67 -13.64
N ASP A 89 2.16 -9.76 -12.88
CA ASP A 89 0.99 -10.62 -12.86
C ASP A 89 -0.05 -10.13 -11.84
N ALA A 90 0.43 -9.53 -10.75
CA ALA A 90 -0.41 -9.03 -9.66
C ALA A 90 0.25 -7.88 -8.89
N VAL A 91 -0.56 -7.11 -8.17
CA VAL A 91 -0.10 -6.04 -7.29
C VAL A 91 -0.69 -6.19 -5.89
N VAL A 92 0.13 -5.90 -4.88
CA VAL A 92 -0.30 -5.71 -3.49
C VAL A 92 -0.35 -4.22 -3.20
N ASN A 93 -1.53 -3.72 -2.86
CA ASN A 93 -1.74 -2.36 -2.39
C ASN A 93 -1.27 -2.23 -0.94
N ILE A 94 -0.21 -1.47 -0.70
CA ILE A 94 0.34 -1.26 0.64
C ILE A 94 0.15 0.20 1.03
N GLN A 95 -0.55 0.44 2.13
CA GLN A 95 -0.84 1.80 2.58
C GLN A 95 0.44 2.53 3.01
N GLY A 96 0.63 3.75 2.48
CA GLY A 96 1.84 4.56 2.73
C GLY A 96 1.92 5.16 4.14
N ASP A 97 0.99 4.82 5.04
CA ASP A 97 0.93 5.32 6.41
C ASP A 97 0.99 4.22 7.49
N GLU A 98 1.43 3.03 7.09
CA GLU A 98 1.60 1.87 8.00
C GLU A 98 3.09 1.50 8.20
N PRO A 99 3.87 2.31 8.96
CA PRO A 99 5.30 2.09 9.12
C PRO A 99 5.67 0.84 9.91
N LEU A 100 4.69 0.19 10.55
CA LEU A 100 4.85 -1.05 11.31
C LEU A 100 4.23 -2.25 10.60
N MET A 101 3.90 -2.14 9.32
CA MET A 101 3.35 -3.25 8.52
C MET A 101 4.18 -4.53 8.73
N ASP A 102 3.51 -5.62 9.05
CA ASP A 102 4.16 -6.91 9.17
C ASP A 102 4.42 -7.52 7.78
N PRO A 103 5.69 -7.78 7.40
CA PRO A 103 6.00 -8.41 6.12
C PRO A 103 5.31 -9.76 5.91
N ALA A 104 5.06 -10.50 6.97
CA ALA A 104 4.35 -11.79 6.90
C ALA A 104 2.90 -11.62 6.40
N VAL A 105 2.24 -10.51 6.73
CA VAL A 105 0.90 -10.20 6.20
C VAL A 105 0.96 -9.93 4.69
N ILE A 106 1.98 -9.21 4.23
CA ILE A 106 2.20 -8.96 2.80
C ILE A 106 2.42 -10.29 2.07
N ASP A 107 3.27 -11.16 2.61
CA ASP A 107 3.55 -12.47 2.03
C ASP A 107 2.31 -13.38 2.01
N ALA A 108 1.50 -13.36 3.06
CA ALA A 108 0.26 -14.12 3.13
C ALA A 108 -0.76 -13.66 2.08
N VAL A 109 -0.95 -12.35 1.93
CA VAL A 109 -1.85 -11.79 0.91
C VAL A 109 -1.36 -12.12 -0.49
N ALA A 110 -0.04 -12.00 -0.75
CA ALA A 110 0.54 -12.33 -2.04
C ALA A 110 0.42 -13.83 -2.38
N ALA A 111 0.56 -14.72 -1.38
CA ALA A 111 0.42 -16.16 -1.57
C ALA A 111 -0.98 -16.59 -2.03
N LEU A 112 -2.03 -15.94 -1.50
CA LEU A 112 -3.41 -16.25 -1.86
C LEU A 112 -3.74 -15.94 -3.32
N LEU A 113 -2.99 -15.04 -3.97
CA LEU A 113 -3.17 -14.69 -5.38
C LEU A 113 -2.81 -15.84 -6.34
N GLU A 114 -2.13 -16.89 -5.86
CA GLU A 114 -1.90 -18.12 -6.64
C GLU A 114 -3.19 -18.91 -6.89
N HIS A 115 -4.22 -18.69 -6.06
CA HIS A 115 -5.46 -19.46 -6.07
C HIS A 115 -6.73 -18.60 -6.18
N SER A 116 -6.59 -17.27 -6.07
CA SER A 116 -7.70 -16.33 -6.08
C SER A 116 -7.34 -15.07 -6.85
N PRO A 117 -8.27 -14.48 -7.61
CA PRO A 117 -8.02 -13.25 -8.38
C PRO A 117 -7.83 -12.02 -7.49
N MET A 118 -8.24 -12.09 -6.22
CA MET A 118 -8.14 -11.02 -5.24
C MET A 118 -7.99 -11.59 -3.83
N SER A 119 -7.21 -10.92 -3.01
CA SER A 119 -7.02 -11.26 -1.59
C SER A 119 -6.90 -9.98 -0.74
N THR A 120 -7.21 -10.09 0.54
CA THR A 120 -7.04 -8.99 1.50
C THR A 120 -6.75 -9.52 2.89
N ALA A 121 -6.13 -8.68 3.72
CA ALA A 121 -5.99 -8.95 5.14
C ALA A 121 -7.16 -8.32 5.92
N ALA A 122 -7.65 -9.01 6.92
CA ALA A 122 -8.69 -8.53 7.82
C ALA A 122 -8.38 -8.93 9.26
N THR A 123 -8.91 -8.16 10.21
CA THR A 123 -8.86 -8.46 11.64
C THR A 123 -10.28 -8.62 12.19
N PRO A 124 -10.52 -9.51 13.17
CA PRO A 124 -11.82 -9.65 13.78
C PRO A 124 -12.32 -8.34 14.42
N ILE A 125 -13.56 -7.98 14.18
CA ILE A 125 -14.28 -6.95 14.96
C ILE A 125 -14.53 -7.53 16.34
N ARG A 126 -14.24 -6.77 17.39
CA ARG A 126 -14.30 -7.25 18.79
C ARG A 126 -15.33 -6.53 19.64
N THR A 127 -15.83 -5.38 19.17
CA THR A 127 -16.76 -4.55 19.94
C THR A 127 -17.93 -4.07 19.08
N ASP A 128 -19.08 -3.82 19.71
CA ASP A 128 -20.24 -3.24 19.06
C ASP A 128 -19.96 -1.82 18.53
N ALA A 129 -19.06 -1.10 19.17
CA ALA A 129 -18.63 0.22 18.73
C ALA A 129 -17.89 0.16 17.39
N GLU A 130 -16.99 -0.82 17.21
CA GLU A 130 -16.31 -1.07 15.91
C GLU A 130 -17.31 -1.51 14.86
N TRP A 131 -18.25 -2.39 15.23
CA TRP A 131 -19.29 -2.86 14.31
C TRP A 131 -20.16 -1.72 13.80
N SER A 132 -20.61 -0.83 14.68
CA SER A 132 -21.50 0.28 14.36
C SER A 132 -20.79 1.48 13.72
N SER A 133 -19.45 1.58 13.82
CA SER A 133 -18.70 2.71 13.32
C SER A 133 -18.70 2.77 11.79
N PRO A 134 -19.11 3.88 11.17
CA PRO A 134 -19.01 4.06 9.72
C PRO A 134 -17.56 4.18 9.20
N ASN A 135 -16.61 4.41 10.10
CA ASN A 135 -15.19 4.55 9.76
C ASN A 135 -14.42 3.22 9.76
N VAL A 136 -15.03 2.14 10.25
CA VAL A 136 -14.47 0.79 10.22
C VAL A 136 -15.01 0.06 9.00
N VAL A 137 -14.12 -0.30 8.10
CA VAL A 137 -14.46 -1.12 6.91
C VAL A 137 -14.76 -2.55 7.37
N LYS A 138 -15.90 -3.09 6.93
CA LYS A 138 -16.33 -4.46 7.24
C LYS A 138 -16.00 -5.39 6.09
N VAL A 139 -15.44 -6.55 6.42
CA VAL A 139 -15.23 -7.64 5.48
C VAL A 139 -16.23 -8.74 5.83
N VAL A 140 -16.98 -9.18 4.83
CA VAL A 140 -17.93 -10.30 4.94
C VAL A 140 -17.36 -11.46 4.16
N ARG A 141 -17.37 -12.64 4.77
CA ARG A 141 -16.94 -13.88 4.11
C ARG A 141 -18.15 -14.74 3.79
N ALA A 142 -18.09 -15.47 2.68
CA ALA A 142 -19.01 -16.54 2.41
C ALA A 142 -18.79 -17.71 3.40
N GLN A 143 -19.76 -18.63 3.50
CA GLN A 143 -19.67 -19.76 4.43
C GLN A 143 -18.54 -20.75 4.08
N ASP A 144 -18.15 -20.76 2.82
CA ASP A 144 -17.09 -21.62 2.24
C ASP A 144 -15.70 -20.94 2.20
N GLY A 145 -15.59 -19.69 2.71
CA GLY A 145 -14.30 -19.00 2.87
C GLY A 145 -14.17 -17.71 2.10
#